data_5a091be6294b6fb559c5062960514ebe
#
_entry.id   5a091be6294b6fb559c5062960514ebe
#
_cell.length_a   1.000
_cell.length_b   1.000
_cell.length_c   1.000
_cell.angle_alpha   90.00
_cell.angle_beta   90.00
_cell.angle_gamma   90.00
#
_symmetry.space_group_name_H-M   'P 1'
#
loop_
_entity.id
_entity.type
_entity.pdbx_description
1 polymer ?
#
loop_
_entity_poly.entity_id
_entity_poly.type
_entity_poly.pdbx_seq_one_letter_code
_entity_poly.pdbx_strand_id
1 'polypeptide(L)'
;LEKLGVLEHILNAVVKRINSDGSMILVTLIVGYITSLISCSQPMSHVLTGRLMAPVFKERKVAPEILSRCLEDSGTMAGPMIPWHGYGVYMAGTLGVAWAAFFPYLFLLYLTPIFSIIYGFTGISIKHVSGEEVAE
;
A
#
# COMPACT_ATOMS: atom_id res chain seq x y z
N LEU A 1 -0.39 -14.68 13.33
CA LEU A 1 -1.22 -14.46 12.15
C LEU A 1 -0.75 -15.31 10.95
N GLU A 2 0.57 -15.43 10.71
CA GLU A 2 1.12 -16.30 9.64
C GLU A 2 0.73 -17.78 9.80
N LYS A 3 0.67 -18.30 11.02
CA LYS A 3 0.35 -19.73 11.29
C LYS A 3 -1.13 -20.09 11.16
N LEU A 4 -2.03 -19.15 10.95
CA LEU A 4 -3.46 -19.39 10.92
C LEU A 4 -4.06 -19.51 9.50
N GLY A 5 -3.24 -19.46 8.43
CA GLY A 5 -3.73 -19.54 7.05
C GLY A 5 -4.64 -18.38 6.61
N VAL A 6 -4.90 -17.43 7.51
CA VAL A 6 -5.76 -16.27 7.23
C VAL A 6 -5.14 -15.38 6.13
N LEU A 7 -3.81 -15.26 6.15
CA LEU A 7 -3.08 -14.51 5.14
C LEU A 7 -3.19 -15.16 3.76
N GLU A 8 -3.10 -16.48 3.67
CA GLU A 8 -3.28 -17.22 2.41
C GLU A 8 -4.72 -17.12 1.89
N HIS A 9 -5.70 -17.10 2.78
CA HIS A 9 -7.11 -16.97 2.38
C HIS A 9 -7.39 -15.57 1.80
N ILE A 10 -6.84 -14.52 2.43
CA ILE A 10 -6.91 -13.13 1.94
C ILE A 10 -6.17 -13.01 0.62
N LEU A 11 -4.96 -13.57 0.50
CA LEU A 11 -4.18 -13.60 -0.73
C LEU A 11 -4.96 -14.25 -1.87
N ASN A 12 -5.51 -15.44 -1.67
CA ASN A 12 -6.25 -16.17 -2.70
C ASN A 12 -7.53 -15.43 -3.14
N ALA A 13 -8.22 -14.77 -2.21
CA ALA A 13 -9.38 -13.95 -2.54
C ALA A 13 -9.01 -12.69 -3.33
N VAL A 14 -7.87 -12.09 -3.02
CA VAL A 14 -7.34 -10.88 -3.61
C VAL A 14 -6.74 -11.17 -5.00
N VAL A 15 -5.92 -12.22 -5.13
CA VAL A 15 -5.26 -12.62 -6.38
C VAL A 15 -6.28 -12.99 -7.45
N LYS A 16 -7.38 -13.66 -7.09
CA LYS A 16 -8.45 -14.00 -8.02
C LYS A 16 -9.14 -12.79 -8.67
N ARG A 17 -9.01 -11.61 -8.09
CA ARG A 17 -9.61 -10.37 -8.58
C ARG A 17 -8.68 -9.52 -9.44
N ILE A 18 -7.42 -9.92 -9.56
CA ILE A 18 -6.39 -9.19 -10.29
C ILE A 18 -6.39 -9.64 -11.75
N ASN A 19 -7.07 -8.90 -12.62
CA ASN A 19 -7.13 -9.17 -14.05
C ASN A 19 -6.15 -8.30 -14.88
N SER A 20 -5.68 -7.17 -14.31
CA SER A 20 -4.77 -6.23 -14.97
C SER A 20 -3.76 -5.67 -13.99
N ASP A 21 -2.68 -5.07 -14.50
CA ASP A 21 -1.65 -4.44 -13.67
C ASP A 21 -2.22 -3.26 -12.87
N GLY A 22 -3.14 -2.50 -13.45
CA GLY A 22 -3.87 -1.45 -12.74
C GLY A 22 -4.70 -1.98 -11.57
N SER A 23 -5.39 -3.12 -11.74
CA SER A 23 -6.11 -3.75 -10.65
C SER A 23 -5.18 -4.30 -9.57
N MET A 24 -3.98 -4.76 -9.93
CA MET A 24 -2.97 -5.19 -8.97
C MET A 24 -2.49 -4.02 -8.08
N ILE A 25 -2.19 -2.87 -8.67
CA ILE A 25 -1.80 -1.67 -7.94
C ILE A 25 -2.93 -1.22 -7.01
N LEU A 26 -4.17 -1.14 -7.52
CA LEU A 26 -5.33 -0.76 -6.71
C LEU A 26 -5.52 -1.69 -5.50
N VAL A 27 -5.42 -2.99 -5.73
CA VAL A 27 -5.52 -4.00 -4.66
C VAL A 27 -4.39 -3.83 -3.65
N THR A 28 -3.16 -3.59 -4.11
CA THR A 28 -2.00 -3.34 -3.22
C THR A 28 -2.23 -2.13 -2.34
N LEU A 29 -2.75 -1.04 -2.89
CA LEU A 29 -3.09 0.15 -2.13
C LEU A 29 -4.16 -0.14 -1.08
N ILE A 30 -5.24 -0.84 -1.44
CA ILE A 30 -6.31 -1.22 -0.49
C ILE A 30 -5.75 -2.08 0.65
N VAL A 31 -4.94 -3.08 0.33
CA VAL A 31 -4.30 -3.94 1.35
C VAL A 31 -3.39 -3.11 2.26
N GLY A 32 -2.61 -2.18 1.69
CA GLY A 32 -1.74 -1.29 2.45
C GLY A 32 -2.52 -0.38 3.40
N TYR A 33 -3.64 0.19 2.97
CA TYR A 33 -4.52 0.97 3.85
C TYR A 33 -5.12 0.12 4.97
N ILE A 34 -5.63 -1.08 4.66
CA ILE A 34 -6.18 -2.00 5.66
C ILE A 34 -5.12 -2.41 6.69
N THR A 35 -3.93 -2.76 6.25
CA THR A 35 -2.83 -3.13 7.15
C THR A 35 -2.38 -1.95 8.02
N SER A 36 -2.39 -0.71 7.49
CA SER A 36 -2.12 0.51 8.26
C SER A 36 -3.18 0.79 9.33
N LEU A 37 -4.46 0.60 8.99
CA LEU A 37 -5.58 0.74 9.94
C LEU A 37 -5.46 -0.22 11.13
N ILE A 38 -5.04 -1.45 10.86
CA ILE A 38 -4.96 -2.53 11.86
C ILE A 38 -3.66 -2.44 12.66
N SER A 39 -2.52 -2.22 11.99
CA SER A 39 -1.20 -2.25 12.65
C SER A 39 -0.89 -1.00 13.44
N CYS A 40 -1.51 0.13 13.11
CA CYS A 40 -1.21 1.46 13.68
C CYS A 40 0.28 1.84 13.60
N SER A 41 1.05 1.12 12.78
CA SER A 41 2.50 1.23 12.66
C SER A 41 2.92 1.14 11.19
N GLN A 42 3.60 2.17 10.70
CA GLN A 42 4.07 2.22 9.32
C GLN A 42 5.00 1.04 8.95
N PRO A 43 6.08 0.74 9.72
CA PRO A 43 6.96 -0.38 9.37
C PRO A 43 6.22 -1.71 9.30
N MET A 44 5.29 -1.94 10.21
CA MET A 44 4.50 -3.17 10.23
C MET A 44 3.57 -3.25 9.01
N SER A 45 2.93 -2.15 8.65
CA SER A 45 2.09 -2.07 7.45
C SER A 45 2.89 -2.41 6.18
N HIS A 46 4.09 -1.83 6.02
CA HIS A 46 4.98 -2.12 4.89
C HIS A 46 5.39 -3.60 4.82
N VAL A 47 5.82 -4.17 5.95
CA VAL A 47 6.21 -5.58 6.02
C VAL A 47 5.04 -6.50 5.68
N LEU A 48 3.87 -6.27 6.26
CA LEU A 48 2.69 -7.10 6.01
C LEU A 48 2.23 -7.00 4.56
N THR A 49 2.07 -5.78 4.04
CA THR A 49 1.64 -5.56 2.65
C THR A 49 2.67 -6.09 1.66
N GLY A 50 3.96 -5.84 1.91
CA GLY A 50 5.04 -6.33 1.08
C GLY A 50 5.07 -7.85 1.00
N ARG A 51 4.98 -8.55 2.13
CA ARG A 51 4.92 -10.03 2.16
C ARG A 51 3.69 -10.59 1.45
N LEU A 52 2.55 -9.93 1.57
CA LEU A 52 1.32 -10.34 0.91
C LEU A 52 1.39 -10.16 -0.61
N MET A 53 1.94 -9.05 -1.07
CA MET A 53 1.88 -8.66 -2.48
C MET A 53 3.12 -9.05 -3.29
N ALA A 54 4.29 -9.25 -2.68
CA ALA A 54 5.51 -9.63 -3.38
C ALA A 54 5.35 -10.87 -4.26
N PRO A 55 4.68 -11.97 -3.83
CA PRO A 55 4.47 -13.13 -4.70
C PRO A 55 3.67 -12.79 -5.96
N VAL A 56 2.66 -11.91 -5.84
CA VAL A 56 1.79 -11.49 -6.94
C VAL A 56 2.56 -10.66 -7.97
N PHE A 57 3.42 -9.75 -7.51
CA PHE A 57 4.29 -8.95 -8.38
C PHE A 57 5.31 -9.82 -9.10
N LYS A 58 5.89 -10.82 -8.43
CA LYS A 58 6.81 -11.80 -9.01
C LYS A 58 6.13 -12.63 -10.10
N GLU A 59 4.95 -13.15 -9.83
CA GLU A 59 4.18 -13.97 -10.78
C GLU A 59 3.85 -13.20 -12.06
N ARG A 60 3.56 -11.89 -11.93
CA ARG A 60 3.27 -11.00 -13.07
C ARG A 60 4.51 -10.36 -13.70
N LYS A 61 5.71 -10.67 -13.21
CA LYS A 61 6.98 -10.10 -13.69
C LYS A 61 7.01 -8.58 -13.66
N VAL A 62 6.33 -7.98 -12.68
CA VAL A 62 6.36 -6.53 -12.46
C VAL A 62 7.53 -6.18 -11.56
N ALA A 63 8.22 -5.09 -11.89
CA ALA A 63 9.40 -4.66 -11.16
C ALA A 63 9.12 -4.40 -9.68
N PRO A 64 10.01 -4.83 -8.76
CA PRO A 64 9.84 -4.63 -7.32
C PRO A 64 9.78 -3.16 -6.91
N GLU A 65 10.34 -2.27 -7.73
CA GLU A 65 10.25 -0.80 -7.57
C GLU A 65 8.80 -0.32 -7.52
N ILE A 66 7.92 -0.93 -8.33
CA ILE A 66 6.49 -0.59 -8.38
C ILE A 66 5.81 -1.01 -7.08
N LEU A 67 6.16 -2.18 -6.54
CA LEU A 67 5.67 -2.61 -5.23
C LEU A 67 6.12 -1.65 -4.13
N SER A 68 7.40 -1.28 -4.12
CA SER A 68 7.95 -0.32 -3.15
C SER A 68 7.19 1.00 -3.18
N ARG A 69 6.91 1.53 -4.37
CA ARG A 69 6.11 2.74 -4.54
C ARG A 69 4.69 2.57 -3.99
N CYS A 70 4.03 1.46 -4.30
CA CYS A 70 2.69 1.19 -3.77
C CYS A 70 2.67 1.09 -2.23
N LEU A 71 3.73 0.56 -1.62
CA LEU A 71 3.88 0.52 -0.17
C LEU A 71 3.97 1.91 0.43
N GLU A 72 4.75 2.81 -0.18
CA GLU A 72 4.83 4.21 0.26
C GLU A 72 3.50 4.93 0.08
N ASP A 73 2.86 4.79 -1.07
CA ASP A 73 1.59 5.45 -1.39
C ASP A 73 0.41 4.98 -0.53
N SER A 74 0.50 3.78 0.05
CA SER A 74 -0.54 3.24 0.93
C SER A 74 -0.13 3.26 2.41
N GLY A 75 1.04 2.75 2.75
CA GLY A 75 1.47 2.61 4.15
C GLY A 75 1.90 3.93 4.77
N THR A 76 2.78 4.68 4.08
CA THR A 76 3.29 5.96 4.59
C THR A 76 2.20 7.03 4.57
N MET A 77 1.50 7.17 3.44
CA MET A 77 0.49 8.21 3.27
C MET A 77 -0.76 7.97 4.11
N ALA A 78 -1.09 6.72 4.44
CA ALA A 78 -2.22 6.41 5.31
C ALA A 78 -2.02 6.85 6.78
N GLY A 79 -0.78 6.87 7.26
CA GLY A 79 -0.50 7.12 8.68
C GLY A 79 -1.14 8.38 9.25
N PRO A 80 -0.89 9.58 8.70
CA PRO A 80 -1.50 10.82 9.18
C PRO A 80 -3.01 10.90 8.94
N MET A 81 -3.56 10.12 8.00
CA MET A 81 -4.99 10.08 7.69
C MET A 81 -5.81 9.29 8.71
N ILE A 82 -5.15 8.48 9.55
CA ILE A 82 -5.79 7.63 10.54
C ILE A 82 -5.63 8.25 11.92
N PRO A 83 -6.73 8.63 12.61
CA PRO A 83 -6.65 9.38 13.88
C PRO A 83 -5.95 8.62 15.02
N TRP A 84 -6.04 7.31 15.05
CA TRP A 84 -5.39 6.45 16.06
C TRP A 84 -4.03 5.91 15.63
N HIS A 85 -3.58 6.20 14.42
CA HIS A 85 -2.23 5.84 13.98
C HIS A 85 -1.19 6.71 14.66
N GLY A 86 0.02 6.16 14.92
CA GLY A 86 1.09 6.89 15.58
C GLY A 86 1.39 8.26 14.96
N TYR A 87 1.36 8.38 13.64
CA TYR A 87 1.56 9.66 12.96
C TYR A 87 0.39 10.63 13.14
N GLY A 88 -0.85 10.16 13.11
CA GLY A 88 -2.02 11.01 13.34
C GLY A 88 -2.00 11.60 14.76
N VAL A 89 -1.69 10.76 15.76
CA VAL A 89 -1.55 11.18 17.15
C VAL A 89 -0.37 12.13 17.33
N TYR A 90 0.79 11.82 16.74
CA TYR A 90 1.97 12.67 16.81
C TYR A 90 1.72 14.07 16.21
N MET A 91 1.09 14.14 15.04
CA MET A 91 0.78 15.42 14.39
C MET A 91 -0.21 16.24 15.23
N ALA A 92 -1.26 15.61 15.75
CA ALA A 92 -2.24 16.29 16.62
C ALA A 92 -1.56 16.86 17.87
N GLY A 93 -0.68 16.09 18.51
CA GLY A 93 0.08 16.52 19.69
C GLY A 93 1.06 17.66 19.39
N THR A 94 1.78 17.58 18.28
CA THR A 94 2.80 18.58 17.89
C THR A 94 2.16 19.90 17.44
N LEU A 95 1.08 19.83 16.69
CA LEU A 95 0.35 21.01 16.20
C LEU A 95 -0.54 21.63 17.28
N GLY A 96 -0.82 20.90 18.36
CA GLY A 96 -1.74 21.36 19.41
C GLY A 96 -3.19 21.50 18.96
N VAL A 97 -3.60 20.80 17.90
CA VAL A 97 -4.96 20.84 17.34
C VAL A 97 -5.54 19.45 17.19
N ALA A 98 -6.86 19.35 17.24
CA ALA A 98 -7.53 18.08 17.02
C ALA A 98 -7.25 17.53 15.61
N TRP A 99 -7.14 16.19 15.47
CA TRP A 99 -6.92 15.52 14.19
C TRP A 99 -7.88 16.00 13.09
N ALA A 100 -9.17 16.17 13.41
CA ALA A 100 -10.19 16.64 12.47
C ALA A 100 -9.93 18.06 11.92
N ALA A 101 -9.14 18.87 12.61
CA ALA A 101 -8.85 20.24 12.18
C ALA A 101 -7.82 20.29 11.04
N PHE A 102 -6.81 19.40 11.04
CA PHE A 102 -5.82 19.38 9.97
C PHE A 102 -6.14 18.34 8.88
N PHE A 103 -6.98 17.35 9.15
CA PHE A 103 -7.35 16.30 8.19
C PHE A 103 -7.79 16.84 6.81
N PRO A 104 -8.64 17.88 6.67
CA PRO A 104 -9.03 18.40 5.36
C PRO A 104 -7.89 19.01 4.54
N TYR A 105 -6.79 19.39 5.21
CA TYR A 105 -5.64 20.05 4.57
C TYR A 105 -4.57 19.07 4.08
N LEU A 106 -4.76 17.77 4.25
CA LEU A 106 -3.84 16.70 3.83
C LEU A 106 -3.94 16.41 2.32
N PHE A 107 -3.95 17.44 1.48
CA PHE A 107 -4.18 17.30 0.03
C PHE A 107 -3.22 16.33 -0.65
N LEU A 108 -1.94 16.35 -0.28
CA LEU A 108 -0.93 15.46 -0.85
C LEU A 108 -1.27 13.99 -0.58
N LEU A 109 -1.72 13.67 0.63
CA LEU A 109 -2.06 12.31 1.03
C LEU A 109 -3.29 11.74 0.32
N TYR A 110 -4.21 12.61 -0.10
CA TYR A 110 -5.35 12.20 -0.92
C TYR A 110 -4.96 12.04 -2.40
N LEU A 111 -4.11 12.93 -2.91
CA LEU A 111 -3.73 12.96 -4.31
C LEU A 111 -2.79 11.79 -4.67
N THR A 112 -1.88 11.42 -3.78
CA THR A 112 -0.87 10.38 -4.05
C THR A 112 -1.48 9.04 -4.47
N PRO A 113 -2.44 8.43 -3.73
CA PRO A 113 -3.05 7.17 -4.17
C PRO A 113 -3.86 7.32 -5.46
N ILE A 114 -4.45 8.48 -5.71
CA ILE A 114 -5.19 8.76 -6.95
C ILE A 114 -4.21 8.73 -8.14
N PHE A 115 -3.08 9.40 -8.03
CA PHE A 115 -2.05 9.36 -9.08
C PHE A 115 -1.49 7.95 -9.28
N SER A 116 -1.26 7.20 -8.21
CA SER A 116 -0.80 5.81 -8.31
C SER A 116 -1.80 4.93 -9.06
N ILE A 117 -3.10 5.11 -8.82
CA ILE A 117 -4.15 4.40 -9.54
C ILE A 117 -4.14 4.79 -11.03
N ILE A 118 -4.09 6.09 -11.34
CA ILE A 118 -4.05 6.59 -12.72
C ILE A 118 -2.84 6.01 -13.46
N TYR A 119 -1.64 6.05 -12.87
CA TYR A 119 -0.44 5.46 -13.47
C TYR A 119 -0.54 3.95 -13.63
N GLY A 120 -1.19 3.26 -12.70
CA GLY A 120 -1.46 1.83 -12.79
C GLY A 120 -2.36 1.47 -13.97
N PHE A 121 -3.41 2.23 -14.22
CA PHE A 121 -4.33 1.98 -15.34
C PHE A 121 -3.80 2.46 -16.69
N THR A 122 -3.02 3.53 -16.72
CA THR A 122 -2.41 4.05 -17.96
C THR A 122 -1.19 3.26 -18.42
N GLY A 123 -0.59 2.45 -17.53
CA GLY A 123 0.58 1.62 -17.84
C GLY A 123 1.89 2.42 -18.03
N ILE A 124 1.85 3.76 -17.92
CA ILE A 124 2.98 4.65 -18.24
C ILE A 124 4.19 4.41 -17.33
N SER A 125 3.97 3.89 -16.12
CA SER A 125 5.03 3.71 -15.11
C SER A 125 5.26 2.24 -14.74
N ILE A 126 4.62 1.29 -15.43
CA ILE A 126 4.76 -0.14 -15.13
C ILE A 126 5.95 -0.69 -15.93
N LYS A 127 7.02 -1.00 -15.23
CA LYS A 127 8.17 -1.73 -15.79
C LYS A 127 7.96 -3.22 -15.57
N HIS A 128 8.03 -4.00 -16.65
CA HIS A 128 8.12 -5.45 -16.59
C HIS A 128 9.59 -5.88 -16.60
N VAL A 129 9.96 -6.75 -15.68
CA VAL A 129 11.33 -7.26 -15.58
C VAL A 129 11.51 -8.40 -16.57
N SER A 130 12.50 -8.30 -17.45
CA SER A 130 12.97 -9.43 -18.27
C SER A 130 13.62 -10.45 -17.32
N GLY A 131 13.29 -11.74 -17.51
CA GLY A 131 13.50 -12.84 -16.56
C GLY A 131 14.88 -13.10 -15.93
N GLU A 132 15.87 -12.22 -16.07
CA GLU A 132 17.21 -12.39 -15.51
C GLU A 132 17.44 -11.69 -14.16
N GLU A 133 16.64 -10.67 -13.80
CA GLU A 133 16.82 -9.89 -12.54
C GLU A 133 16.05 -10.45 -11.34
N VAL A 134 15.33 -11.55 -11.47
CA VAL A 134 14.51 -12.13 -10.39
C VAL A 134 15.30 -13.10 -9.49
N ALA A 135 16.58 -13.33 -9.77
CA ALA A 135 17.41 -14.38 -9.14
C ALA A 135 18.44 -13.88 -8.10
N GLU A 136 18.48 -12.57 -7.79
CA GLU A 136 19.24 -12.02 -6.66
C GLU A 136 18.24 -11.48 -5.57
#